data_10304fc063843201411a57cfaddcd093
#
_entry.id   10304fc063843201411a57cfaddcd093
#
_cell.length_a   1.000
_cell.length_b   1.000
_cell.length_c   1.000
_cell.angle_alpha   90.00
_cell.angle_beta   90.00
_cell.angle_gamma   90.00
#
_symmetry.space_group_name_H-M   'P 1'
#
loop_
_entity.id
_entity.type
_entity.pdbx_description
1 polymer ?
#
loop_
_entity_poly.entity_id
_entity_poly.type
_entity_poly.pdbx_seq_one_letter_code
_entity_poly.pdbx_strand_id
1 'polypeptide(L)'
;MIKVSLPTLIRSISTLALLLTLSFSFAQDIPTEPEAISSGESLFNANCKTCHRVHQKLIGPALANVYDRTPSIDWMKAFIKNSSAVIASGDEYANNLYNEYGKTQMTAFTGLKDDQIMAILAYVKAETEKGPPVAAAPAGAAGEGAGSGVPAGYFNIIMIGMLIILVLLVVILVFLVSALKRFLDQKDLSEADKEVVHSPFTFSSITRSSGFIFIMIFIIGSLGFKAVINVLFSVGVQQGYSPKQPIAFSHKLHAGAYEIDCKYCHVGVMKGKSATIPSVNICMNCHRSVKTESPLIQKIWAAADWQPETLSYGPNQKPIEWVRIHNLPDLAYFNHAQHVNVGNIECQTCHGPIQEMEVVKQYSLLTMGWCIDCHRKTDVNTKGNAYYDKLVELHNSASKKPMKVEDIGGLECAKCHY
;
A
#
# COMPACT_ATOMS: atom_id res chain seq x y z
N MET A 1 -38.90 2.63 -79.44
CA MET A 1 -39.70 2.91 -78.22
C MET A 1 -39.95 1.62 -77.49
N ILE A 2 -39.29 1.30 -76.43
CA ILE A 2 -39.53 0.07 -75.65
C ILE A 2 -40.65 0.35 -74.65
N LYS A 3 -41.84 -0.27 -74.92
CA LYS A 3 -42.98 -0.21 -73.99
C LYS A 3 -42.73 -1.15 -72.81
N VAL A 4 -42.25 -0.60 -71.68
CA VAL A 4 -42.16 -1.32 -70.42
C VAL A 4 -43.61 -1.42 -69.87
N SER A 5 -44.11 -2.62 -69.63
CA SER A 5 -45.48 -2.80 -69.14
C SER A 5 -45.50 -2.53 -67.62
N LEU A 6 -46.55 -1.87 -67.14
CA LEU A 6 -46.78 -1.50 -65.76
C LEU A 6 -46.55 -2.64 -64.75
N PRO A 7 -46.91 -3.90 -64.98
CA PRO A 7 -46.70 -5.02 -64.09
C PRO A 7 -45.19 -5.39 -63.92
N THR A 8 -44.35 -5.15 -64.94
CA THR A 8 -42.89 -5.40 -64.88
C THR A 8 -42.17 -4.35 -64.00
N LEU A 9 -42.63 -3.09 -64.10
CA LEU A 9 -42.14 -2.00 -63.28
C LEU A 9 -42.45 -2.20 -61.77
N ILE A 10 -43.69 -2.63 -61.44
CA ILE A 10 -44.11 -2.90 -60.07
C ILE A 10 -43.37 -4.12 -59.49
N ARG A 11 -43.10 -5.17 -60.24
CA ARG A 11 -42.29 -6.31 -59.79
C ARG A 11 -40.83 -5.91 -59.54
N SER A 12 -40.23 -5.07 -60.37
CA SER A 12 -38.85 -4.58 -60.18
C SER A 12 -38.73 -3.66 -58.98
N ILE A 13 -39.74 -2.82 -58.69
CA ILE A 13 -39.76 -1.94 -57.50
C ILE A 13 -39.97 -2.76 -56.22
N SER A 14 -40.83 -3.80 -56.25
CA SER A 14 -41.01 -4.67 -55.09
C SER A 14 -39.80 -5.53 -54.77
N THR A 15 -39.04 -6.02 -55.78
CA THR A 15 -37.77 -6.74 -55.53
C THR A 15 -36.67 -5.83 -55.04
N LEU A 16 -36.59 -4.58 -55.51
CA LEU A 16 -35.63 -3.59 -55.04
C LEU A 16 -35.96 -3.13 -53.60
N ALA A 17 -37.24 -2.97 -53.26
CA ALA A 17 -37.67 -2.67 -51.88
C ALA A 17 -37.40 -3.83 -50.92
N LEU A 18 -37.55 -5.08 -51.33
CA LEU A 18 -37.25 -6.27 -50.52
C LEU A 18 -35.75 -6.45 -50.32
N LEU A 19 -34.90 -6.07 -51.28
CA LEU A 19 -33.45 -6.10 -51.16
C LEU A 19 -32.91 -4.97 -50.27
N LEU A 20 -33.59 -3.81 -50.17
CA LEU A 20 -33.23 -2.71 -49.29
C LEU A 20 -33.59 -2.96 -47.81
N THR A 21 -34.53 -3.87 -47.54
CA THR A 21 -34.91 -4.20 -46.14
C THR A 21 -34.02 -5.25 -45.46
N LEU A 22 -33.08 -5.87 -46.19
CA LEU A 22 -32.21 -6.96 -45.70
C LEU A 22 -30.84 -6.50 -45.20
N SER A 23 -30.57 -5.18 -45.10
CA SER A 23 -29.25 -4.67 -44.71
C SER A 23 -29.25 -3.83 -43.43
N PHE A 24 -30.25 -3.95 -42.55
CA PHE A 24 -30.08 -3.46 -41.17
C PHE A 24 -29.42 -4.58 -40.33
N SER A 25 -28.12 -4.74 -40.49
CA SER A 25 -27.31 -5.30 -39.43
C SER A 25 -27.42 -4.35 -38.24
N PHE A 26 -28.17 -4.71 -37.21
CA PHE A 26 -28.08 -4.08 -35.94
C PHE A 26 -26.66 -4.34 -35.42
N ALA A 27 -25.74 -3.42 -35.68
CA ALA A 27 -24.52 -3.33 -34.88
C ALA A 27 -25.02 -3.14 -33.46
N GLN A 28 -24.75 -4.08 -32.57
CA GLN A 28 -25.04 -3.93 -31.13
C GLN A 28 -24.13 -2.82 -30.60
N ASP A 29 -24.68 -1.60 -30.56
CA ASP A 29 -23.95 -0.47 -29.97
C ASP A 29 -23.76 -0.68 -28.48
N ILE A 30 -22.54 -0.37 -28.00
CA ILE A 30 -22.21 -0.39 -26.57
C ILE A 30 -23.04 0.70 -25.88
N PRO A 31 -23.81 0.38 -24.83
CA PRO A 31 -24.60 1.36 -24.08
C PRO A 31 -23.78 2.55 -23.60
N THR A 32 -24.36 3.75 -23.65
CA THR A 32 -23.71 4.99 -23.18
C THR A 32 -24.45 5.64 -22.03
N GLU A 33 -25.54 5.04 -21.56
CA GLU A 33 -26.35 5.54 -20.47
C GLU A 33 -25.58 5.52 -19.16
N PRO A 34 -25.66 6.57 -18.32
CA PRO A 34 -24.94 6.66 -17.05
C PRO A 34 -25.21 5.49 -16.10
N GLU A 35 -26.42 4.94 -16.11
CA GLU A 35 -26.81 3.80 -15.28
C GLU A 35 -26.09 2.51 -15.73
N ALA A 36 -25.98 2.28 -17.02
CA ALA A 36 -25.23 1.15 -17.58
C ALA A 36 -23.72 1.28 -17.25
N ILE A 37 -23.16 2.48 -17.36
CA ILE A 37 -21.77 2.74 -17.04
C ILE A 37 -21.48 2.50 -15.55
N SER A 38 -22.33 2.98 -14.64
CA SER A 38 -22.18 2.78 -13.18
C SER A 38 -22.31 1.31 -12.77
N SER A 39 -23.29 0.61 -13.36
CA SER A 39 -23.44 -0.84 -13.17
C SER A 39 -22.22 -1.59 -13.70
N GLY A 40 -21.73 -1.19 -14.89
CA GLY A 40 -20.53 -1.74 -15.50
C GLY A 40 -19.29 -1.54 -14.66
N GLU A 41 -19.11 -0.37 -14.05
CA GLU A 41 -18.01 -0.08 -13.11
C GLU A 41 -18.03 -1.04 -11.92
N SER A 42 -19.19 -1.24 -11.32
CA SER A 42 -19.35 -2.16 -10.18
C SER A 42 -19.00 -3.59 -10.56
N LEU A 43 -19.47 -4.06 -11.71
CA LEU A 43 -19.19 -5.40 -12.26
C LEU A 43 -17.72 -5.56 -12.65
N PHE A 44 -17.11 -4.54 -13.25
CA PHE A 44 -15.70 -4.52 -13.63
C PHE A 44 -14.81 -4.60 -12.37
N ASN A 45 -15.10 -3.80 -11.36
CA ASN A 45 -14.37 -3.79 -10.11
C ASN A 45 -14.46 -5.15 -9.37
N ALA A 46 -15.61 -5.80 -9.43
CA ALA A 46 -15.83 -7.10 -8.79
C ALA A 46 -15.17 -8.27 -9.53
N ASN A 47 -15.11 -8.25 -10.87
CA ASN A 47 -14.77 -9.44 -11.66
C ASN A 47 -13.51 -9.27 -12.53
N CYS A 48 -13.19 -8.07 -13.00
CA CYS A 48 -12.17 -7.85 -14.04
C CYS A 48 -10.93 -7.13 -13.54
N LYS A 49 -11.09 -6.19 -12.60
CA LYS A 49 -10.04 -5.28 -12.12
C LYS A 49 -8.80 -6.00 -11.59
N THR A 50 -8.96 -7.19 -11.05
CA THR A 50 -7.85 -7.99 -10.50
C THR A 50 -6.81 -8.36 -11.57
N CYS A 51 -7.25 -8.58 -12.81
CA CYS A 51 -6.37 -9.01 -13.91
C CYS A 51 -6.22 -7.97 -15.02
N HIS A 52 -7.12 -7.00 -15.12
CA HIS A 52 -7.17 -6.00 -16.17
C HIS A 52 -7.19 -4.57 -15.63
N ARG A 53 -6.58 -3.65 -16.39
CA ARG A 53 -6.77 -2.20 -16.29
C ARG A 53 -7.23 -1.68 -17.66
N VAL A 54 -7.90 -0.53 -17.66
CA VAL A 54 -8.32 0.06 -18.94
C VAL A 54 -7.10 0.56 -19.70
N HIS A 55 -6.21 1.33 -19.06
CA HIS A 55 -5.10 2.00 -19.73
C HIS A 55 -3.73 1.31 -19.60
N GLN A 56 -3.63 0.24 -18.79
CA GLN A 56 -2.36 -0.41 -18.49
C GLN A 56 -2.45 -1.92 -18.68
N LYS A 57 -1.36 -2.52 -19.18
CA LYS A 57 -1.19 -3.97 -19.19
C LYS A 57 -0.95 -4.44 -17.76
N LEU A 58 -1.69 -5.47 -17.32
CA LEU A 58 -1.53 -6.09 -16.02
C LEU A 58 -1.22 -7.58 -16.20
N ILE A 59 -1.99 -8.48 -15.64
CA ILE A 59 -1.93 -9.92 -15.95
C ILE A 59 -2.47 -10.15 -17.36
N GLY A 60 -3.59 -9.54 -17.67
CA GLY A 60 -4.19 -9.51 -19.01
C GLY A 60 -3.86 -8.21 -19.76
N PRO A 61 -4.35 -8.08 -21.01
CA PRO A 61 -4.19 -6.89 -21.81
C PRO A 61 -4.84 -5.66 -21.18
N ALA A 62 -4.32 -4.48 -21.53
CA ALA A 62 -5.02 -3.22 -21.32
C ALA A 62 -6.32 -3.25 -22.13
N LEU A 63 -7.42 -2.77 -21.55
CA LEU A 63 -8.73 -2.86 -22.19
C LEU A 63 -9.16 -1.60 -22.96
N ALA A 64 -8.34 -0.54 -22.95
CA ALA A 64 -8.59 0.63 -23.79
C ALA A 64 -8.75 0.22 -25.26
N ASN A 65 -9.82 0.67 -25.89
CA ASN A 65 -10.17 0.35 -27.28
C ASN A 65 -10.27 -1.16 -27.57
N VAL A 66 -10.63 -1.99 -26.58
CA VAL A 66 -10.73 -3.44 -26.77
C VAL A 66 -11.78 -3.81 -27.83
N TYR A 67 -12.85 -3.03 -27.92
CA TYR A 67 -13.94 -3.21 -28.87
C TYR A 67 -13.54 -2.95 -30.32
N ASP A 68 -12.48 -2.17 -30.59
CA ASP A 68 -11.98 -1.88 -31.95
C ASP A 68 -10.97 -2.91 -32.43
N ARG A 69 -10.31 -3.64 -31.53
CA ARG A 69 -9.24 -4.59 -31.87
C ARG A 69 -9.65 -6.05 -31.80
N THR A 70 -10.81 -6.34 -31.23
CA THR A 70 -11.36 -7.71 -31.15
C THR A 70 -12.25 -7.99 -32.36
N PRO A 71 -12.43 -9.27 -32.76
CA PRO A 71 -13.20 -9.60 -33.97
C PRO A 71 -14.66 -9.10 -33.98
N SER A 72 -15.33 -9.15 -32.83
CA SER A 72 -16.71 -8.62 -32.67
C SER A 72 -17.11 -8.56 -31.20
N ILE A 73 -18.21 -7.84 -30.92
CA ILE A 73 -18.79 -7.80 -29.56
C ILE A 73 -19.28 -9.19 -29.12
N ASP A 74 -19.86 -9.96 -30.05
CA ASP A 74 -20.33 -11.32 -29.77
C ASP A 74 -19.15 -12.27 -29.49
N TRP A 75 -18.03 -12.09 -30.18
CA TRP A 75 -16.80 -12.80 -29.88
C TRP A 75 -16.33 -12.47 -28.45
N MET A 76 -16.34 -11.19 -28.07
CA MET A 76 -15.96 -10.76 -26.69
C MET A 76 -16.87 -11.40 -25.64
N LYS A 77 -18.19 -11.43 -25.87
CA LYS A 77 -19.13 -12.10 -24.96
C LYS A 77 -18.80 -13.58 -24.80
N ALA A 78 -18.53 -14.27 -25.89
CA ALA A 78 -18.16 -15.68 -25.88
C ALA A 78 -16.84 -15.91 -25.15
N PHE A 79 -15.83 -15.07 -25.42
CA PHE A 79 -14.53 -15.15 -24.80
C PHE A 79 -14.58 -14.86 -23.29
N ILE A 80 -15.33 -13.84 -22.86
CA ILE A 80 -15.52 -13.51 -21.44
C ILE A 80 -16.23 -14.66 -20.72
N LYS A 81 -17.25 -15.23 -21.31
CA LYS A 81 -17.99 -16.34 -20.72
C LYS A 81 -17.14 -17.61 -20.60
N ASN A 82 -16.38 -17.95 -21.63
CA ASN A 82 -15.53 -19.14 -21.62
C ASN A 82 -14.36 -19.02 -22.60
N SER A 83 -13.28 -18.38 -22.17
CA SER A 83 -12.06 -18.22 -22.97
C SER A 83 -11.46 -19.56 -23.41
N SER A 84 -11.53 -20.59 -22.54
CA SER A 84 -11.01 -21.94 -22.83
C SER A 84 -11.69 -22.56 -24.05
N ALA A 85 -13.00 -22.45 -24.14
CA ALA A 85 -13.75 -22.99 -25.26
C ALA A 85 -13.42 -22.28 -26.59
N VAL A 86 -13.24 -20.93 -26.54
CA VAL A 86 -12.86 -20.17 -27.74
C VAL A 86 -11.41 -20.48 -28.16
N ILE A 87 -10.48 -20.64 -27.23
CA ILE A 87 -9.10 -21.07 -27.54
C ILE A 87 -9.11 -22.48 -28.14
N ALA A 88 -9.86 -23.41 -27.54
CA ALA A 88 -9.96 -24.81 -27.99
C ALA A 88 -10.64 -24.96 -29.35
N SER A 89 -11.48 -24.00 -29.76
CA SER A 89 -12.12 -24.02 -31.09
C SER A 89 -11.13 -23.73 -32.24
N GLY A 90 -9.91 -23.35 -31.94
CA GLY A 90 -8.89 -23.00 -32.94
C GLY A 90 -8.98 -21.54 -33.40
N ASP A 91 -9.74 -20.68 -32.73
CA ASP A 91 -9.84 -19.26 -33.06
C ASP A 91 -8.44 -18.61 -33.05
N GLU A 92 -8.05 -18.01 -34.18
CA GLU A 92 -6.70 -17.49 -34.39
C GLU A 92 -6.38 -16.33 -33.44
N TYR A 93 -7.33 -15.39 -33.25
CA TYR A 93 -7.13 -14.24 -32.37
C TYR A 93 -6.98 -14.68 -30.92
N ALA A 94 -7.85 -15.59 -30.45
CA ALA A 94 -7.77 -16.13 -29.09
C ALA A 94 -6.46 -16.88 -28.81
N ASN A 95 -6.00 -17.70 -29.78
CA ASN A 95 -4.77 -18.45 -29.66
C ASN A 95 -3.53 -17.55 -29.67
N ASN A 96 -3.51 -16.52 -30.52
CA ASN A 96 -2.44 -15.53 -30.55
C ASN A 96 -2.37 -14.77 -29.21
N LEU A 97 -3.50 -14.31 -28.70
CA LEU A 97 -3.60 -13.63 -27.41
C LEU A 97 -3.12 -14.54 -26.26
N TYR A 98 -3.57 -15.79 -26.24
CA TYR A 98 -3.18 -16.77 -25.24
C TYR A 98 -1.65 -17.01 -25.24
N ASN A 99 -1.01 -17.12 -26.39
CA ASN A 99 0.44 -17.30 -26.52
C ASN A 99 1.21 -16.04 -26.11
N GLU A 100 0.73 -14.84 -26.52
CA GLU A 100 1.35 -13.54 -26.14
C GLU A 100 1.38 -13.34 -24.62
N TYR A 101 0.34 -13.80 -23.91
CA TYR A 101 0.24 -13.67 -22.45
C TYR A 101 0.75 -14.90 -21.69
N GLY A 102 1.73 -15.61 -22.27
CA GLY A 102 2.45 -16.71 -21.62
C GLY A 102 1.55 -17.88 -21.24
N LYS A 103 0.57 -18.17 -22.08
CA LYS A 103 -0.45 -19.22 -21.88
C LYS A 103 -1.27 -19.04 -20.59
N THR A 104 -1.38 -17.81 -20.13
CA THR A 104 -2.25 -17.46 -18.99
C THR A 104 -3.69 -17.49 -19.45
N GLN A 105 -4.50 -18.37 -18.86
CA GLN A 105 -5.89 -18.53 -19.22
C GLN A 105 -6.79 -17.58 -18.44
N MET A 106 -7.64 -16.83 -19.12
CA MET A 106 -8.66 -16.00 -18.49
C MET A 106 -9.70 -16.87 -17.77
N THR A 107 -10.09 -16.48 -16.57
CA THR A 107 -11.17 -17.15 -15.82
C THR A 107 -12.50 -17.10 -16.61
N ALA A 108 -13.22 -18.22 -16.64
CA ALA A 108 -14.54 -18.28 -17.26
C ALA A 108 -15.59 -17.60 -16.35
N PHE A 109 -16.40 -16.72 -16.93
CA PHE A 109 -17.50 -16.01 -16.27
C PHE A 109 -18.86 -16.45 -16.79
N THR A 110 -19.14 -17.76 -16.70
CA THR A 110 -20.38 -18.37 -17.23
C THR A 110 -21.67 -17.84 -16.60
N GLY A 111 -21.58 -17.25 -15.40
CA GLY A 111 -22.71 -16.63 -14.69
C GLY A 111 -23.06 -15.21 -15.14
N LEU A 112 -22.21 -14.54 -15.93
CA LEU A 112 -22.51 -13.20 -16.42
C LEU A 112 -23.49 -13.24 -17.58
N LYS A 113 -24.53 -12.45 -17.48
CA LYS A 113 -25.52 -12.25 -18.57
C LYS A 113 -24.96 -11.30 -19.63
N ASP A 114 -25.52 -11.33 -20.83
CA ASP A 114 -25.07 -10.49 -21.95
C ASP A 114 -25.22 -8.99 -21.67
N ASP A 115 -26.30 -8.59 -21.00
CA ASP A 115 -26.53 -7.21 -20.55
C ASP A 115 -25.47 -6.74 -19.54
N GLN A 116 -25.04 -7.61 -18.64
CA GLN A 116 -23.97 -7.32 -17.68
C GLN A 116 -22.60 -7.16 -18.36
N ILE A 117 -22.31 -8.00 -19.36
CA ILE A 117 -21.09 -7.88 -20.16
C ILE A 117 -21.12 -6.56 -20.96
N MET A 118 -22.26 -6.21 -21.55
CA MET A 118 -22.44 -4.95 -22.27
C MET A 118 -22.25 -3.74 -21.34
N ALA A 119 -22.73 -3.80 -20.10
CA ALA A 119 -22.50 -2.78 -19.10
C ALA A 119 -20.99 -2.64 -18.76
N ILE A 120 -20.27 -3.76 -18.62
CA ILE A 120 -18.81 -3.75 -18.43
C ILE A 120 -18.10 -3.06 -19.61
N LEU A 121 -18.50 -3.38 -20.84
CA LEU A 121 -17.94 -2.74 -22.04
C LEU A 121 -18.29 -1.25 -22.13
N ALA A 122 -19.47 -0.84 -21.67
CA ALA A 122 -19.86 0.56 -21.55
C ALA A 122 -18.94 1.33 -20.59
N TYR A 123 -18.63 0.75 -19.43
CA TYR A 123 -17.68 1.32 -18.49
C TYR A 123 -16.27 1.42 -19.10
N VAL A 124 -15.77 0.34 -19.73
CA VAL A 124 -14.46 0.33 -20.39
C VAL A 124 -14.36 1.41 -21.48
N LYS A 125 -15.43 1.61 -22.25
CA LYS A 125 -15.50 2.67 -23.26
C LYS A 125 -15.45 4.05 -22.63
N ALA A 126 -16.28 4.31 -21.63
CA ALA A 126 -16.30 5.58 -20.91
C ALA A 126 -14.95 5.91 -20.25
N GLU A 127 -14.28 4.93 -19.65
CA GLU A 127 -12.92 5.12 -19.08
C GLU A 127 -11.87 5.34 -20.16
N THR A 128 -12.00 4.66 -21.31
CA THR A 128 -11.11 4.88 -22.46
C THR A 128 -11.19 6.32 -22.96
N GLU A 129 -12.39 6.89 -23.06
CA GLU A 129 -12.63 8.26 -23.50
C GLU A 129 -12.13 9.32 -22.49
N LYS A 130 -12.10 9.02 -21.20
CA LYS A 130 -11.52 9.88 -20.16
C LYS A 130 -10.00 9.99 -20.27
N GLY A 131 -9.35 9.03 -20.91
CA GLY A 131 -7.91 8.92 -21.00
C GLY A 131 -7.23 8.35 -19.76
N PRO A 132 -5.92 8.06 -19.84
CA PRO A 132 -5.17 7.53 -18.70
C PRO A 132 -5.21 8.54 -17.54
N PRO A 133 -5.40 8.06 -16.30
CA PRO A 133 -5.35 8.93 -15.14
C PRO A 133 -4.01 9.69 -15.14
N VAL A 134 -4.08 11.01 -15.11
CA VAL A 134 -2.90 11.84 -14.89
C VAL A 134 -2.33 11.35 -13.55
N ALA A 135 -1.11 10.84 -13.57
CA ALA A 135 -0.43 10.43 -12.36
C ALA A 135 -0.49 11.60 -11.39
N ALA A 136 -1.34 11.53 -10.39
CA ALA A 136 -1.22 12.41 -9.26
C ALA A 136 0.21 12.24 -8.79
N ALA A 137 0.98 13.33 -8.81
CA ALA A 137 2.31 13.34 -8.22
C ALA A 137 2.17 12.64 -6.86
N PRO A 138 3.05 11.72 -6.50
CA PRO A 138 2.93 10.98 -5.25
C PRO A 138 2.73 12.04 -4.18
N ALA A 139 1.57 12.01 -3.55
CA ALA A 139 1.31 12.79 -2.36
C ALA A 139 2.46 12.45 -1.45
N GLY A 140 3.33 13.44 -1.24
CA GLY A 140 4.64 13.25 -0.65
C GLY A 140 4.51 12.38 0.57
N ALA A 141 5.46 11.50 0.75
CA ALA A 141 5.65 10.71 1.95
C ALA A 141 5.68 11.65 3.18
N ALA A 142 4.49 12.03 3.63
CA ALA A 142 4.23 12.67 4.90
C ALA A 142 3.92 11.55 5.88
N GLY A 143 4.98 10.94 6.38
CA GLY A 143 4.86 9.82 7.29
C GLY A 143 6.15 9.42 7.96
N GLU A 144 7.13 10.31 8.03
CA GLU A 144 8.09 10.22 9.13
C GLU A 144 7.33 10.68 10.38
N GLY A 145 7.20 9.77 11.35
CA GLY A 145 6.54 10.02 12.61
C GLY A 145 6.97 11.36 13.17
N ALA A 146 6.03 12.29 13.26
CA ALA A 146 6.18 13.51 14.02
C ALA A 146 6.19 13.16 15.52
N GLY A 147 7.27 12.52 15.96
CA GLY A 147 7.81 12.85 17.25
C GLY A 147 8.28 14.29 17.14
N SER A 148 7.93 15.12 18.12
CA SER A 148 8.38 16.50 18.29
C SER A 148 9.90 16.58 18.46
N GLY A 149 10.64 16.17 17.45
CA GLY A 149 12.10 16.16 17.36
C GLY A 149 12.52 16.80 16.05
N VAL A 150 13.50 17.66 16.13
CA VAL A 150 14.22 18.25 15.00
C VAL A 150 14.54 17.12 13.99
N PRO A 151 14.23 17.31 12.68
CA PRO A 151 14.52 16.29 11.66
C PRO A 151 15.96 15.80 11.80
N ALA A 152 16.19 14.48 11.68
CA ALA A 152 17.51 13.86 11.90
C ALA A 152 18.64 14.52 11.12
N GLY A 153 18.36 15.09 9.94
CA GLY A 153 19.30 15.88 9.16
C GLY A 153 19.78 17.15 9.87
N TYR A 154 18.87 17.88 10.53
CA TYR A 154 19.22 19.08 11.29
C TYR A 154 20.01 18.73 12.57
N PHE A 155 19.68 17.61 13.20
CA PHE A 155 20.44 17.14 14.36
C PHE A 155 21.90 16.86 13.99
N ASN A 156 22.17 16.21 12.87
CA ASN A 156 23.51 15.97 12.38
C ASN A 156 24.25 17.29 12.05
N ILE A 157 23.58 18.25 11.42
CA ILE A 157 24.16 19.57 11.12
C ILE A 157 24.52 20.31 12.41
N ILE A 158 23.63 20.30 13.41
CA ILE A 158 23.88 20.92 14.72
C ILE A 158 25.05 20.24 15.41
N MET A 159 25.12 18.91 15.42
CA MET A 159 26.22 18.14 16.02
C MET A 159 27.56 18.43 15.35
N ILE A 160 27.59 18.50 14.01
CA ILE A 160 28.80 18.87 13.25
C ILE A 160 29.19 20.31 13.56
N GLY A 161 28.24 21.24 13.60
CA GLY A 161 28.48 22.64 13.97
C GLY A 161 29.05 22.78 15.37
N MET A 162 28.49 22.06 16.35
CA MET A 162 29.03 22.04 17.74
C MET A 162 30.45 21.45 17.76
N LEU A 163 30.73 20.40 17.00
CA LEU A 163 32.07 19.81 16.93
C LEU A 163 33.08 20.81 16.35
N ILE A 164 32.71 21.53 15.29
CA ILE A 164 33.58 22.57 14.70
C ILE A 164 33.87 23.69 15.72
N ILE A 165 32.83 24.17 16.43
CA ILE A 165 32.98 25.18 17.47
C ILE A 165 33.92 24.69 18.59
N LEU A 166 33.75 23.44 19.02
CA LEU A 166 34.61 22.83 20.03
C LEU A 166 36.08 22.78 19.59
N VAL A 167 36.30 22.34 18.33
CA VAL A 167 37.67 22.30 17.76
C VAL A 167 38.28 23.71 17.69
N LEU A 168 37.50 24.71 17.23
CA LEU A 168 37.97 26.11 17.21
C LEU A 168 38.30 26.63 18.59
N LEU A 169 37.48 26.35 19.62
CA LEU A 169 37.77 26.72 20.99
C LEU A 169 39.07 26.09 21.49
N VAL A 170 39.33 24.82 21.20
CA VAL A 170 40.58 24.14 21.56
C VAL A 170 41.79 24.80 20.86
N VAL A 171 41.66 25.12 19.55
CA VAL A 171 42.72 25.81 18.79
C VAL A 171 43.01 27.19 19.39
N ILE A 172 41.98 27.98 19.71
CA ILE A 172 42.12 29.30 20.37
C ILE A 172 42.80 29.16 21.73
N LEU A 173 42.38 28.17 22.52
CA LEU A 173 42.98 27.91 23.83
C LEU A 173 44.49 27.57 23.72
N VAL A 174 44.87 26.69 22.78
CA VAL A 174 46.26 26.34 22.51
C VAL A 174 47.05 27.58 22.08
N PHE A 175 46.48 28.44 21.22
CA PHE A 175 47.10 29.68 20.78
C PHE A 175 47.29 30.64 21.96
N LEU A 176 46.27 30.85 22.82
CA LEU A 176 46.33 31.70 24.01
C LEU A 176 47.39 31.21 25.00
N VAL A 177 47.42 29.91 25.27
CA VAL A 177 48.42 29.31 26.14
C VAL A 177 49.84 29.50 25.57
N SER A 178 50.00 29.33 24.26
CA SER A 178 51.29 29.54 23.59
C SER A 178 51.72 31.01 23.62
N ALA A 179 50.80 31.96 23.42
CA ALA A 179 51.05 33.39 23.49
C ALA A 179 51.43 33.82 24.95
N LEU A 180 50.67 33.27 25.92
CA LEU A 180 50.94 33.55 27.33
C LEU A 180 52.32 33.03 27.76
N LYS A 181 52.67 31.81 27.31
CA LYS A 181 54.04 31.27 27.56
C LYS A 181 55.14 32.20 27.02
N ARG A 182 55.00 32.66 25.74
CA ARG A 182 55.96 33.62 25.14
C ARG A 182 56.02 34.93 25.85
N PHE A 183 54.91 35.44 26.38
CA PHE A 183 54.87 36.67 27.16
C PHE A 183 55.55 36.52 28.54
N LEU A 184 55.36 35.36 29.22
CA LEU A 184 55.96 35.02 30.47
C LEU A 184 57.48 34.81 30.33
N ASP A 185 57.97 34.24 29.23
CA ASP A 185 59.37 34.06 28.91
C ASP A 185 60.16 35.39 28.86
N GLN A 186 59.46 36.52 28.61
CA GLN A 186 60.03 37.85 28.54
C GLN A 186 60.16 38.55 29.95
N LYS A 187 59.62 37.94 31.00
CA LYS A 187 59.67 38.48 32.38
C LYS A 187 60.64 37.68 33.19
N ASP A 188 61.32 38.41 34.18
CA ASP A 188 62.13 37.79 35.20
C ASP A 188 61.25 36.98 36.15
N LEU A 189 61.10 35.70 35.86
CA LEU A 189 60.33 34.73 36.66
C LEU A 189 61.24 34.07 37.69
N SER A 190 60.68 33.71 38.86
CA SER A 190 61.39 32.85 39.82
C SER A 190 61.69 31.48 39.19
N GLU A 191 62.77 30.82 39.68
CA GLU A 191 63.15 29.49 39.14
C GLU A 191 62.02 28.46 39.25
N ALA A 192 61.20 28.53 40.29
CA ALA A 192 60.05 27.66 40.45
C ALA A 192 58.93 27.92 39.37
N ASP A 193 58.74 29.20 39.02
CA ASP A 193 57.72 29.56 37.96
C ASP A 193 58.25 29.21 36.59
N LYS A 194 59.57 29.32 36.33
CA LYS A 194 60.15 28.86 35.05
C LYS A 194 59.96 27.37 34.83
N GLU A 195 60.10 26.53 35.88
CA GLU A 195 59.87 25.09 35.78
C GLU A 195 58.42 24.76 35.36
N VAL A 196 57.45 25.46 35.93
CA VAL A 196 56.00 25.25 35.56
C VAL A 196 55.72 25.72 34.14
N VAL A 197 56.23 26.87 33.71
CA VAL A 197 55.99 27.43 32.37
C VAL A 197 56.67 26.58 31.30
N HIS A 198 57.87 26.03 31.55
CA HIS A 198 58.62 25.22 30.59
C HIS A 198 58.30 23.71 30.66
N SER A 199 57.48 23.31 31.64
CA SER A 199 57.06 21.88 31.68
C SER A 199 56.51 21.41 30.37
N PRO A 200 57.01 20.29 29.78
CA PRO A 200 56.53 19.81 28.51
C PRO A 200 55.08 19.33 28.68
N PHE A 201 54.21 19.83 27.80
CA PHE A 201 52.83 19.38 27.73
C PHE A 201 52.81 17.96 27.13
N THR A 202 52.68 16.95 27.98
CA THR A 202 52.62 15.56 27.53
C THR A 202 51.15 15.08 27.49
N PHE A 203 50.79 14.33 26.47
CA PHE A 203 49.48 13.73 26.37
C PHE A 203 49.11 12.87 27.59
N SER A 204 50.13 12.26 28.19
CA SER A 204 50.01 11.49 29.43
C SER A 204 49.53 12.33 30.63
N SER A 205 49.88 13.61 30.69
CA SER A 205 49.45 14.48 31.82
C SER A 205 47.94 14.80 31.72
N ILE A 206 47.39 14.90 30.48
CA ILE A 206 45.97 15.09 30.30
C ILE A 206 45.22 13.80 30.69
N THR A 207 45.61 12.66 30.15
CA THR A 207 44.90 11.39 30.38
C THR A 207 44.93 10.95 31.85
N ARG A 208 45.91 11.42 32.63
CA ARG A 208 46.01 11.17 34.06
C ARG A 208 45.36 12.27 34.91
N SER A 209 44.93 13.38 34.32
CA SER A 209 44.27 14.43 35.10
C SER A 209 42.91 13.93 35.62
N SER A 210 42.61 14.28 36.88
CA SER A 210 41.33 13.93 37.50
C SER A 210 40.13 14.47 36.71
N GLY A 211 40.26 15.63 36.10
CA GLY A 211 39.23 16.24 35.26
C GLY A 211 38.96 15.42 33.99
N PHE A 212 40.01 14.96 33.30
CA PHE A 212 39.86 14.13 32.12
C PHE A 212 39.21 12.77 32.47
N ILE A 213 39.68 12.13 33.52
CA ILE A 213 39.12 10.85 33.99
C ILE A 213 37.63 11.01 34.33
N PHE A 214 37.29 12.09 35.06
CA PHE A 214 35.91 12.39 35.42
C PHE A 214 35.01 12.57 34.15
N ILE A 215 35.48 13.35 33.18
CA ILE A 215 34.74 13.57 31.92
C ILE A 215 34.56 12.25 31.16
N MET A 216 35.59 11.42 31.07
CA MET A 216 35.53 10.12 30.41
C MET A 216 34.54 9.16 31.10
N ILE A 217 34.58 9.09 32.45
CA ILE A 217 33.62 8.30 33.23
C ILE A 217 32.20 8.82 33.01
N PHE A 218 32.01 10.14 33.02
CA PHE A 218 30.70 10.75 32.78
C PHE A 218 30.15 10.43 31.37
N ILE A 219 30.99 10.54 30.33
CA ILE A 219 30.60 10.21 28.95
C ILE A 219 30.24 8.72 28.84
N ILE A 220 31.11 7.84 29.32
CA ILE A 220 30.90 6.39 29.28
C ILE A 220 29.63 6.00 30.07
N GLY A 221 29.47 6.58 31.26
CA GLY A 221 28.30 6.37 32.11
C GLY A 221 27.02 6.85 31.45
N SER A 222 27.05 8.03 30.82
CA SER A 222 25.88 8.57 30.09
C SER A 222 25.51 7.71 28.87
N LEU A 223 26.50 7.24 28.11
CA LEU A 223 26.25 6.32 26.97
C LEU A 223 25.74 4.99 27.46
N GLY A 224 26.28 4.44 28.52
CA GLY A 224 25.82 3.22 29.17
C GLY A 224 24.38 3.35 29.68
N PHE A 225 24.07 4.45 30.36
CA PHE A 225 22.72 4.75 30.81
C PHE A 225 21.73 4.86 29.66
N LYS A 226 22.10 5.60 28.60
CA LYS A 226 21.29 5.67 27.38
C LYS A 226 21.03 4.29 26.75
N ALA A 227 22.06 3.43 26.69
CA ALA A 227 21.95 2.08 26.18
C ALA A 227 20.96 1.25 27.02
N VAL A 228 21.05 1.30 28.34
CA VAL A 228 20.12 0.61 29.27
C VAL A 228 18.70 1.11 29.07
N ILE A 229 18.49 2.42 29.00
CA ILE A 229 17.16 3.00 28.77
C ILE A 229 16.59 2.53 27.42
N ASN A 230 17.38 2.54 26.36
CA ASN A 230 16.94 2.05 25.05
C ASN A 230 16.54 0.57 25.09
N VAL A 231 17.30 -0.27 25.79
CA VAL A 231 16.98 -1.70 25.97
C VAL A 231 15.66 -1.86 26.74
N LEU A 232 15.49 -1.11 27.84
CA LEU A 232 14.25 -1.15 28.64
C LEU A 232 13.03 -0.73 27.82
N PHE A 233 13.13 0.32 27.00
CA PHE A 233 12.06 0.77 26.12
C PHE A 233 11.83 -0.16 24.91
N SER A 234 12.77 -1.04 24.59
CA SER A 234 12.59 -2.03 23.51
C SER A 234 11.84 -3.30 23.96
N VAL A 235 11.68 -3.50 25.27
CA VAL A 235 10.94 -4.67 25.81
C VAL A 235 9.48 -4.59 25.39
N GLY A 236 8.99 -5.63 24.68
CA GLY A 236 7.62 -5.70 24.19
C GLY A 236 7.34 -4.86 22.93
N VAL A 237 8.31 -4.07 22.44
CA VAL A 237 8.21 -3.33 21.18
C VAL A 237 8.76 -4.19 20.06
N GLN A 238 7.90 -4.51 19.10
CA GLN A 238 8.23 -5.41 17.97
C GLN A 238 8.42 -4.64 16.65
N GLN A 239 8.68 -3.34 16.69
CA GLN A 239 8.93 -2.55 15.48
C GLN A 239 10.10 -3.14 14.68
N GLY A 240 9.90 -3.34 13.39
CA GLY A 240 10.87 -3.97 12.51
C GLY A 240 10.83 -5.52 12.54
N TYR A 241 10.03 -6.13 13.38
CA TYR A 241 9.87 -7.58 13.41
C TYR A 241 9.38 -8.10 12.05
N SER A 242 10.14 -9.04 11.47
CA SER A 242 9.90 -9.58 10.14
C SER A 242 10.28 -11.06 10.11
N PRO A 243 9.42 -11.94 10.60
CA PRO A 243 9.71 -13.37 10.68
C PRO A 243 9.67 -14.02 9.29
N LYS A 244 10.38 -15.16 9.15
CA LYS A 244 10.30 -15.98 7.96
C LYS A 244 8.89 -16.59 7.85
N GLN A 245 8.27 -16.43 6.70
CA GLN A 245 6.95 -16.98 6.40
C GLN A 245 7.05 -18.34 5.69
N PRO A 246 6.05 -19.22 5.80
CA PRO A 246 6.04 -20.52 5.13
C PRO A 246 6.06 -20.39 3.60
N ILE A 247 5.46 -19.34 3.08
CA ILE A 247 5.49 -18.95 1.67
C ILE A 247 5.96 -17.50 1.58
N ALA A 248 6.96 -17.23 0.75
CA ALA A 248 7.42 -15.86 0.49
C ALA A 248 6.34 -15.12 -0.32
N PHE A 249 5.57 -14.27 0.34
CA PHE A 249 4.53 -13.44 -0.27
C PHE A 249 4.98 -11.99 -0.33
N SER A 250 4.92 -11.39 -1.53
CA SER A 250 5.30 -10.00 -1.77
C SER A 250 4.07 -9.09 -1.84
N HIS A 251 3.88 -8.21 -0.86
CA HIS A 251 2.88 -7.14 -0.94
C HIS A 251 3.25 -6.12 -2.02
N LYS A 252 4.56 -5.86 -2.22
CA LYS A 252 5.06 -4.98 -3.27
C LYS A 252 4.60 -5.43 -4.66
N LEU A 253 4.59 -6.73 -4.92
CA LEU A 253 4.12 -7.25 -6.19
C LEU A 253 2.59 -7.15 -6.30
N HIS A 254 1.84 -7.63 -5.29
CA HIS A 254 0.39 -7.74 -5.35
C HIS A 254 -0.33 -6.40 -5.15
N ALA A 255 -0.05 -5.70 -4.05
CA ALA A 255 -0.70 -4.43 -3.72
C ALA A 255 0.01 -3.22 -4.34
N GLY A 256 1.33 -3.30 -4.59
CA GLY A 256 2.09 -2.24 -5.24
C GLY A 256 1.98 -2.31 -6.77
N ALA A 257 2.66 -3.29 -7.39
CA ALA A 257 2.73 -3.34 -8.85
C ALA A 257 1.39 -3.70 -9.52
N TYR A 258 0.61 -4.61 -8.93
CA TYR A 258 -0.70 -5.02 -9.46
C TYR A 258 -1.88 -4.26 -8.87
N GLU A 259 -1.65 -3.36 -7.90
CA GLU A 259 -2.67 -2.51 -7.27
C GLU A 259 -3.92 -3.29 -6.79
N ILE A 260 -3.71 -4.54 -6.32
CA ILE A 260 -4.80 -5.34 -5.76
C ILE A 260 -5.18 -4.70 -4.42
N ASP A 261 -6.46 -4.34 -4.27
CA ASP A 261 -6.97 -3.69 -3.06
C ASP A 261 -6.74 -4.57 -1.82
N CYS A 262 -6.34 -3.94 -0.71
CA CYS A 262 -6.09 -4.63 0.56
C CYS A 262 -7.30 -5.45 1.03
N LYS A 263 -8.50 -4.91 0.82
CA LYS A 263 -9.78 -5.51 1.23
C LYS A 263 -10.14 -6.75 0.41
N TYR A 264 -9.54 -6.93 -0.78
CA TYR A 264 -9.75 -8.14 -1.57
C TYR A 264 -9.22 -9.39 -0.84
N CYS A 265 -8.07 -9.25 -0.17
CA CYS A 265 -7.46 -10.33 0.58
C CYS A 265 -7.83 -10.27 2.07
N HIS A 266 -7.84 -9.09 2.68
CA HIS A 266 -8.16 -8.88 4.09
C HIS A 266 -9.64 -8.52 4.27
N VAL A 267 -10.53 -9.45 3.92
CA VAL A 267 -11.98 -9.24 3.85
C VAL A 267 -12.66 -8.88 5.17
N GLY A 268 -12.03 -9.24 6.29
CA GLY A 268 -12.56 -8.97 7.64
C GLY A 268 -12.36 -7.53 8.12
N VAL A 269 -11.47 -6.76 7.48
CA VAL A 269 -11.05 -5.44 7.95
C VAL A 269 -12.19 -4.43 8.07
N MET A 270 -13.23 -4.56 7.25
CA MET A 270 -14.40 -3.67 7.26
C MET A 270 -15.51 -4.12 8.21
N LYS A 271 -15.46 -5.36 8.71
CA LYS A 271 -16.61 -5.99 9.39
C LYS A 271 -16.33 -6.41 10.82
N GLY A 272 -15.07 -6.59 11.20
CA GLY A 272 -14.73 -7.19 12.46
C GLY A 272 -13.50 -6.65 13.18
N LYS A 273 -13.24 -7.22 14.34
CA LYS A 273 -12.04 -6.94 15.14
C LYS A 273 -10.77 -7.25 14.35
N SER A 274 -10.72 -8.40 13.68
CA SER A 274 -9.55 -8.87 12.94
C SER A 274 -9.69 -8.58 11.45
N ALA A 275 -8.60 -8.13 10.82
CA ALA A 275 -8.53 -7.95 9.37
C ALA A 275 -8.63 -9.27 8.59
N THR A 276 -8.42 -10.39 9.29
CA THR A 276 -8.27 -11.75 8.76
C THR A 276 -7.05 -11.95 7.87
N ILE A 277 -6.46 -13.12 7.93
CA ILE A 277 -5.49 -13.59 6.96
C ILE A 277 -6.27 -14.31 5.87
N PRO A 278 -6.00 -14.03 4.57
CA PRO A 278 -6.76 -14.65 3.48
C PRO A 278 -6.63 -16.17 3.51
N SER A 279 -7.74 -16.86 3.27
CA SER A 279 -7.73 -18.31 3.07
C SER A 279 -6.99 -18.68 1.79
N VAL A 280 -6.55 -19.93 1.69
CA VAL A 280 -5.87 -20.46 0.50
C VAL A 280 -6.70 -20.23 -0.79
N ASN A 281 -8.02 -20.33 -0.67
CA ASN A 281 -8.94 -20.14 -1.81
C ASN A 281 -8.86 -18.74 -2.44
N ILE A 282 -8.56 -17.70 -1.64
CA ILE A 282 -8.35 -16.34 -2.18
C ILE A 282 -7.13 -16.32 -3.12
N CYS A 283 -6.05 -17.00 -2.75
CA CYS A 283 -4.86 -17.13 -3.60
C CYS A 283 -5.19 -17.89 -4.88
N MET A 284 -6.01 -18.93 -4.78
CA MET A 284 -6.42 -19.79 -5.90
C MET A 284 -7.32 -19.09 -6.91
N ASN A 285 -7.94 -17.96 -6.59
CA ASN A 285 -8.71 -17.18 -7.58
C ASN A 285 -7.85 -16.80 -8.79
N CYS A 286 -6.55 -16.56 -8.58
CA CYS A 286 -5.58 -16.24 -9.64
C CYS A 286 -4.59 -17.41 -9.88
N HIS A 287 -4.04 -17.98 -8.81
CA HIS A 287 -2.91 -18.92 -8.91
C HIS A 287 -3.27 -20.34 -9.38
N ARG A 288 -4.54 -20.64 -9.62
CA ARG A 288 -4.90 -21.83 -10.37
C ARG A 288 -4.46 -21.76 -11.85
N SER A 289 -4.22 -20.53 -12.39
CA SER A 289 -3.84 -20.30 -13.78
C SER A 289 -2.63 -19.39 -13.96
N VAL A 290 -2.22 -18.65 -12.90
CA VAL A 290 -1.12 -17.67 -12.95
C VAL A 290 0.08 -18.20 -12.22
N LYS A 291 1.26 -18.20 -12.90
CA LYS A 291 2.56 -18.65 -12.34
C LYS A 291 2.53 -20.11 -11.83
N THR A 292 1.81 -20.97 -12.50
CA THR A 292 1.61 -22.38 -12.12
C THR A 292 2.89 -23.16 -11.93
N GLU A 293 3.95 -22.83 -12.69
CA GLU A 293 5.27 -23.49 -12.62
C GLU A 293 6.11 -23.06 -11.41
N SER A 294 5.68 -22.03 -10.67
CA SER A 294 6.45 -21.51 -9.53
C SER A 294 6.41 -22.48 -8.34
N PRO A 295 7.57 -22.83 -7.73
CA PRO A 295 7.61 -23.66 -6.53
C PRO A 295 6.83 -23.08 -5.35
N LEU A 296 6.66 -21.75 -5.28
CA LEU A 296 5.85 -21.09 -4.26
C LEU A 296 4.37 -21.31 -4.51
N ILE A 297 3.94 -21.29 -5.77
CA ILE A 297 2.54 -21.55 -6.14
C ILE A 297 2.20 -23.04 -5.94
N GLN A 298 3.14 -23.94 -6.23
CA GLN A 298 2.97 -25.37 -5.92
C GLN A 298 2.71 -25.64 -4.43
N LYS A 299 3.28 -24.83 -3.52
CA LYS A 299 2.95 -24.89 -2.08
C LYS A 299 1.51 -24.44 -1.80
N ILE A 300 1.02 -23.44 -2.53
CA ILE A 300 -0.39 -23.01 -2.42
C ILE A 300 -1.31 -24.11 -2.91
N TRP A 301 -0.98 -24.76 -4.05
CA TRP A 301 -1.74 -25.88 -4.59
C TRP A 301 -1.78 -27.07 -3.63
N ALA A 302 -0.64 -27.40 -3.02
CA ALA A 302 -0.56 -28.47 -2.02
C ALA A 302 -1.42 -28.15 -0.77
N ALA A 303 -1.43 -26.88 -0.33
CA ALA A 303 -2.29 -26.45 0.78
C ALA A 303 -3.78 -26.45 0.40
N ALA A 304 -4.10 -26.09 -0.84
CA ALA A 304 -5.47 -26.10 -1.38
C ALA A 304 -5.97 -27.50 -1.76
N ASP A 305 -5.11 -28.50 -1.76
CA ASP A 305 -5.36 -29.83 -2.35
C ASP A 305 -5.89 -29.71 -3.79
N TRP A 306 -5.23 -28.85 -4.59
CA TRP A 306 -5.65 -28.53 -5.95
C TRP A 306 -5.16 -29.58 -6.94
N GLN A 307 -6.06 -30.09 -7.75
CA GLN A 307 -5.82 -31.08 -8.79
C GLN A 307 -5.97 -30.43 -10.16
N PRO A 308 -4.87 -30.06 -10.84
CA PRO A 308 -4.91 -29.31 -12.10
C PRO A 308 -5.55 -30.12 -13.25
N GLU A 309 -5.44 -31.45 -13.25
CA GLU A 309 -5.97 -32.33 -14.29
C GLU A 309 -7.52 -32.32 -14.30
N THR A 310 -8.12 -32.23 -13.12
CA THR A 310 -9.58 -32.24 -12.94
C THR A 310 -10.16 -30.86 -12.64
N LEU A 311 -9.30 -29.84 -12.50
CA LEU A 311 -9.66 -28.47 -12.11
C LEU A 311 -10.52 -28.42 -10.83
N SER A 312 -10.23 -29.30 -9.88
CA SER A 312 -11.02 -29.47 -8.66
C SER A 312 -10.15 -29.42 -7.39
N TYR A 313 -10.81 -29.22 -6.25
CA TYR A 313 -10.21 -29.28 -4.94
C TYR A 313 -10.45 -30.64 -4.33
N GLY A 314 -9.41 -31.23 -3.78
CA GLY A 314 -9.53 -32.46 -3.00
C GLY A 314 -10.03 -32.23 -1.56
N PRO A 315 -10.23 -33.31 -0.78
CA PRO A 315 -10.77 -33.24 0.56
C PRO A 315 -9.74 -32.87 1.63
N ASN A 316 -8.42 -32.86 1.32
CA ASN A 316 -7.34 -32.70 2.31
C ASN A 316 -6.79 -31.28 2.35
N GLN A 317 -7.63 -30.27 2.20
CA GLN A 317 -7.22 -28.86 2.28
C GLN A 317 -6.63 -28.54 3.65
N LYS A 318 -5.54 -27.77 3.67
CA LYS A 318 -4.84 -27.35 4.88
C LYS A 318 -4.64 -25.85 4.89
N PRO A 319 -4.76 -25.16 6.05
CA PRO A 319 -4.42 -23.75 6.13
C PRO A 319 -2.91 -23.55 5.94
N ILE A 320 -2.53 -22.39 5.39
CA ILE A 320 -1.14 -21.93 5.43
C ILE A 320 -0.90 -21.32 6.81
N GLU A 321 0.05 -21.85 7.57
CA GLU A 321 0.36 -21.42 8.93
C GLU A 321 1.24 -20.16 8.91
N TRP A 322 0.61 -19.01 8.61
CA TRP A 322 1.30 -17.71 8.58
C TRP A 322 1.74 -17.30 9.98
N VAL A 323 2.99 -16.83 10.08
CA VAL A 323 3.49 -16.23 11.32
C VAL A 323 2.94 -14.82 11.47
N ARG A 324 2.28 -14.54 12.60
CA ARG A 324 1.69 -13.24 12.89
C ARG A 324 2.79 -12.18 13.10
N ILE A 325 2.70 -11.06 12.39
CA ILE A 325 3.69 -9.97 12.45
C ILE A 325 3.22 -8.89 13.43
N HIS A 326 2.00 -8.38 13.23
CA HIS A 326 1.42 -7.35 14.09
C HIS A 326 0.68 -8.01 15.24
N ASN A 327 1.19 -7.82 16.45
CA ASN A 327 0.63 -8.44 17.65
C ASN A 327 0.47 -7.39 18.75
N LEU A 328 -0.73 -7.30 19.30
CA LEU A 328 -0.99 -6.56 20.53
C LEU A 328 -1.02 -7.53 21.70
N PRO A 329 -0.65 -7.11 22.92
CA PRO A 329 -0.84 -7.90 24.14
C PRO A 329 -2.32 -8.26 24.32
N ASP A 330 -2.59 -9.40 24.92
CA ASP A 330 -3.97 -9.90 25.10
C ASP A 330 -4.87 -8.94 25.89
N LEU A 331 -4.27 -8.13 26.75
CA LEU A 331 -4.95 -7.09 27.52
C LEU A 331 -5.39 -5.86 26.71
N ALA A 332 -4.98 -5.75 25.44
CA ALA A 332 -5.30 -4.61 24.59
C ALA A 332 -6.33 -5.00 23.52
N TYR A 333 -7.46 -4.33 23.54
CA TYR A 333 -8.49 -4.47 22.52
C TYR A 333 -8.27 -3.51 21.37
N PHE A 334 -8.32 -4.06 20.15
CA PHE A 334 -8.28 -3.26 18.93
C PHE A 334 -9.30 -3.82 17.92
N ASN A 335 -10.03 -2.92 17.24
CA ASN A 335 -11.04 -3.29 16.25
C ASN A 335 -10.78 -2.60 14.92
N HIS A 336 -10.40 -3.37 13.89
CA HIS A 336 -10.15 -2.83 12.56
C HIS A 336 -11.37 -2.13 11.96
N ALA A 337 -12.57 -2.69 12.09
CA ALA A 337 -13.76 -2.10 11.50
C ALA A 337 -14.07 -0.70 12.06
N GLN A 338 -13.82 -0.47 13.34
CA GLN A 338 -14.00 0.86 13.94
C GLN A 338 -13.00 1.88 13.38
N HIS A 339 -11.77 1.47 13.12
CA HIS A 339 -10.73 2.37 12.61
C HIS A 339 -10.84 2.59 11.09
N VAL A 340 -11.01 1.50 10.33
CA VAL A 340 -10.98 1.53 8.87
C VAL A 340 -12.35 1.89 8.27
N ASN A 341 -13.43 1.28 8.76
CA ASN A 341 -14.76 1.50 8.20
C ASN A 341 -15.41 2.76 8.79
N VAL A 342 -15.44 2.89 10.13
CA VAL A 342 -16.08 4.04 10.79
C VAL A 342 -15.16 5.26 10.80
N GLY A 343 -13.90 5.07 11.20
CA GLY A 343 -12.90 6.13 11.28
C GLY A 343 -12.33 6.57 9.92
N ASN A 344 -12.51 5.77 8.87
CA ASN A 344 -11.95 5.99 7.54
C ASN A 344 -10.43 6.19 7.56
N ILE A 345 -9.74 5.45 8.43
CA ILE A 345 -8.27 5.50 8.54
C ILE A 345 -7.65 4.59 7.48
N GLU A 346 -6.70 5.15 6.74
CA GLU A 346 -5.95 4.41 5.72
C GLU A 346 -5.05 3.34 6.35
N CYS A 347 -4.92 2.20 5.66
CA CYS A 347 -4.14 1.05 6.12
C CYS A 347 -2.68 1.43 6.43
N GLN A 348 -2.10 2.29 5.59
CA GLN A 348 -0.72 2.76 5.69
C GLN A 348 -0.43 3.58 6.95
N THR A 349 -1.44 4.21 7.55
CA THR A 349 -1.29 4.96 8.80
C THR A 349 -0.72 4.09 9.93
N CYS A 350 -1.13 2.83 9.98
CA CYS A 350 -0.67 1.87 11.00
C CYS A 350 0.38 0.89 10.46
N HIS A 351 0.20 0.42 9.23
CA HIS A 351 1.05 -0.61 8.63
C HIS A 351 2.22 -0.07 7.81
N GLY A 352 2.31 1.28 7.64
CA GLY A 352 3.31 1.92 6.80
C GLY A 352 3.09 1.64 5.31
N PRO A 353 4.08 1.88 4.45
CA PRO A 353 3.98 1.69 3.02
C PRO A 353 4.04 0.19 2.65
N ILE A 354 3.04 -0.57 3.12
CA ILE A 354 3.00 -2.03 2.98
C ILE A 354 3.01 -2.50 1.52
N GLN A 355 2.46 -1.68 0.62
CA GLN A 355 2.48 -1.91 -0.82
C GLN A 355 3.89 -1.78 -1.44
N GLU A 356 4.88 -1.33 -0.68
CA GLU A 356 6.29 -1.27 -1.10
C GLU A 356 7.13 -2.38 -0.46
N MET A 357 6.55 -3.16 0.46
CA MET A 357 7.26 -4.17 1.21
C MET A 357 7.32 -5.50 0.46
N GLU A 358 8.53 -5.94 0.11
CA GLU A 358 8.78 -7.31 -0.38
C GLU A 358 8.56 -8.33 0.73
N VAL A 359 9.09 -8.06 1.91
CA VAL A 359 8.86 -8.82 3.14
C VAL A 359 8.23 -7.90 4.16
N VAL A 360 7.07 -8.28 4.66
CA VAL A 360 6.32 -7.46 5.63
C VAL A 360 7.04 -7.43 6.97
N LYS A 361 7.11 -6.23 7.53
CA LYS A 361 7.62 -5.99 8.89
C LYS A 361 6.64 -5.13 9.69
N GLN A 362 6.66 -5.27 11.01
CA GLN A 362 5.90 -4.37 11.86
C GLN A 362 6.46 -2.94 11.72
N TYR A 363 5.66 -2.02 11.21
CA TYR A 363 6.06 -0.64 10.95
C TYR A 363 5.91 0.25 12.18
N SER A 364 4.71 0.30 12.75
CA SER A 364 4.40 1.14 13.91
C SER A 364 4.80 0.49 15.21
N LEU A 365 5.04 1.31 16.25
CA LEU A 365 5.39 0.85 17.59
C LEU A 365 4.28 0.01 18.23
N LEU A 366 3.02 0.34 17.96
CA LEU A 366 1.82 -0.27 18.53
C LEU A 366 1.80 -0.25 20.08
N THR A 367 2.49 0.71 20.67
CA THR A 367 2.46 0.94 22.12
C THR A 367 1.23 1.76 22.52
N MET A 368 0.85 1.71 23.80
CA MET A 368 -0.27 2.52 24.32
C MET A 368 -0.07 4.02 24.03
N GLY A 369 1.13 4.55 24.23
CA GLY A 369 1.46 5.94 23.93
C GLY A 369 1.25 6.30 22.47
N TRP A 370 1.62 5.41 21.54
CA TRP A 370 1.41 5.60 20.11
C TRP A 370 -0.09 5.70 19.76
N CYS A 371 -0.93 4.83 20.35
CA CYS A 371 -2.38 4.87 20.16
C CYS A 371 -2.99 6.16 20.73
N ILE A 372 -2.59 6.54 21.94
CA ILE A 372 -3.06 7.76 22.64
C ILE A 372 -2.69 9.01 21.83
N ASP A 373 -1.48 9.09 21.29
CA ASP A 373 -1.05 10.22 20.47
C ASP A 373 -1.87 10.35 19.18
N CYS A 374 -2.23 9.25 18.56
CA CYS A 374 -3.12 9.23 17.41
C CYS A 374 -4.52 9.75 17.80
N HIS A 375 -5.11 9.24 18.88
CA HIS A 375 -6.44 9.64 19.36
C HIS A 375 -6.54 11.12 19.76
N ARG A 376 -5.45 11.71 20.25
CA ARG A 376 -5.37 13.15 20.56
C ARG A 376 -5.31 14.05 19.33
N LYS A 377 -4.84 13.53 18.20
CA LYS A 377 -4.58 14.32 16.99
C LYS A 377 -5.64 14.13 15.92
N THR A 378 -6.28 12.95 15.89
CA THR A 378 -7.20 12.55 14.83
C THR A 378 -8.58 13.13 15.05
N ASP A 379 -9.11 13.76 14.00
CA ASP A 379 -10.48 14.27 13.99
C ASP A 379 -11.47 13.11 13.81
N VAL A 380 -12.64 13.22 14.44
CA VAL A 380 -13.69 12.20 14.31
C VAL A 380 -14.30 12.26 12.92
N ASN A 381 -14.35 11.11 12.24
CA ASN A 381 -15.09 10.99 10.99
C ASN A 381 -16.59 10.88 11.30
N THR A 382 -17.32 11.94 11.03
CA THR A 382 -18.77 12.04 11.31
C THR A 382 -19.63 11.74 10.09
N LYS A 383 -19.03 11.59 8.90
CA LYS A 383 -19.76 11.46 7.63
C LYS A 383 -20.55 10.15 7.57
N GLY A 384 -21.85 10.27 7.28
CA GLY A 384 -22.71 9.10 7.07
C GLY A 384 -23.05 8.30 8.32
N ASN A 385 -22.81 8.82 9.51
CA ASN A 385 -23.12 8.15 10.76
C ASN A 385 -23.97 9.06 11.68
N ALA A 386 -25.28 8.85 11.66
CA ALA A 386 -26.25 9.63 12.44
C ALA A 386 -26.02 9.61 13.97
N TYR A 387 -25.28 8.62 14.47
CA TYR A 387 -24.89 8.60 15.89
C TYR A 387 -24.09 9.83 16.29
N TYR A 388 -23.26 10.35 15.38
CA TYR A 388 -22.42 11.52 15.66
C TYR A 388 -23.16 12.85 15.52
N ASP A 389 -24.33 12.93 14.87
CA ASP A 389 -25.01 14.19 14.59
C ASP A 389 -25.26 14.98 15.87
N LYS A 390 -25.77 14.32 16.92
CA LYS A 390 -26.03 14.94 18.22
C LYS A 390 -24.75 15.34 18.97
N LEU A 391 -23.70 14.50 18.87
CA LEU A 391 -22.40 14.81 19.49
C LEU A 391 -21.75 16.02 18.81
N VAL A 392 -21.83 16.10 17.49
CA VAL A 392 -21.34 17.24 16.69
C VAL A 392 -22.09 18.52 17.07
N GLU A 393 -23.41 18.46 17.19
CA GLU A 393 -24.23 19.60 17.63
C GLU A 393 -23.79 20.13 19.01
N LEU A 394 -23.64 19.21 19.97
CA LEU A 394 -23.19 19.53 21.33
C LEU A 394 -21.78 20.11 21.36
N HIS A 395 -20.84 19.47 20.61
CA HIS A 395 -19.45 19.92 20.51
C HIS A 395 -19.37 21.32 19.90
N ASN A 396 -20.09 21.57 18.80
CA ASN A 396 -20.10 22.85 18.08
C ASN A 396 -20.74 23.98 18.91
N SER A 397 -21.62 23.67 19.87
CA SER A 397 -22.15 24.62 20.80
C SER A 397 -21.13 25.09 21.85
N ALA A 398 -20.17 24.23 22.17
CA ALA A 398 -19.12 24.46 23.19
C ALA A 398 -17.78 24.88 22.61
N SER A 399 -17.45 24.44 21.37
CA SER A 399 -16.13 24.63 20.73
C SER A 399 -16.29 24.89 19.24
N LYS A 400 -15.40 25.74 18.70
CA LYS A 400 -15.24 25.94 17.24
C LYS A 400 -14.12 25.04 16.61
N LYS A 401 -13.41 24.27 17.45
CA LYS A 401 -12.35 23.39 16.97
C LYS A 401 -12.98 22.09 16.43
N PRO A 402 -12.31 21.39 15.48
CA PRO A 402 -12.74 20.06 15.05
C PRO A 402 -12.83 19.11 16.25
N MET A 403 -13.89 18.29 16.27
CA MET A 403 -14.07 17.26 17.30
C MET A 403 -13.04 16.14 17.13
N LYS A 404 -12.25 15.87 18.14
CA LYS A 404 -11.22 14.85 18.13
C LYS A 404 -11.69 13.55 18.78
N VAL A 405 -10.97 12.46 18.51
CA VAL A 405 -11.26 11.15 19.09
C VAL A 405 -11.18 11.19 20.62
N GLU A 406 -10.29 11.99 21.20
CA GLU A 406 -10.24 12.21 22.65
C GLU A 406 -11.54 12.82 23.21
N ASP A 407 -12.21 13.71 22.46
CA ASP A 407 -13.46 14.37 22.89
C ASP A 407 -14.65 13.42 23.01
N ILE A 408 -14.60 12.27 22.34
CA ILE A 408 -15.63 11.21 22.36
C ILE A 408 -15.26 10.01 23.24
N GLY A 409 -14.32 10.20 24.17
CA GLY A 409 -13.88 9.16 25.09
C GLY A 409 -12.83 8.20 24.53
N GLY A 410 -12.14 8.56 23.44
CA GLY A 410 -11.10 7.72 22.84
C GLY A 410 -9.86 7.50 23.70
N LEU A 411 -9.74 8.20 24.85
CA LEU A 411 -8.66 8.03 25.82
C LEU A 411 -9.09 7.29 27.09
N GLU A 412 -10.36 6.86 27.18
CA GLU A 412 -10.84 6.10 28.33
C GLU A 412 -10.20 4.72 28.39
N CYS A 413 -9.69 4.33 29.56
CA CYS A 413 -8.97 3.05 29.74
C CYS A 413 -9.80 1.85 29.27
N ALA A 414 -11.09 1.81 29.60
CA ALA A 414 -12.00 0.71 29.25
C ALA A 414 -12.33 0.60 27.74
N LYS A 415 -11.93 1.55 26.92
CA LYS A 415 -12.08 1.46 25.46
C LYS A 415 -11.01 0.55 24.83
N CYS A 416 -9.87 0.42 25.50
CA CYS A 416 -8.72 -0.33 25.02
C CYS A 416 -8.36 -1.51 25.93
N HIS A 417 -8.78 -1.49 27.19
CA HIS A 417 -8.48 -2.53 28.19
C HIS A 417 -9.76 -3.12 28.76
N TYR A 418 -9.79 -4.44 28.98
CA TYR A 418 -10.91 -5.20 29.57
C TYR A 418 -10.39 -6.24 30.58
#